data_e5c5ba0d3cab8f0c85e2eb12a605a635
#
_entry.id   e5c5ba0d3cab8f0c85e2eb12a605a635
#
_cell.length_a   1.000
_cell.length_b   1.000
_cell.length_c   1.000
_cell.angle_alpha   90.00
_cell.angle_beta   90.00
_cell.angle_gamma   90.00
#
_symmetry.space_group_name_H-M   'P 1'
#
loop_
_entity.id
_entity.type
_entity.pdbx_description
1 polymer ?
#
loop_
_entity_poly.entity_id
_entity_poly.type
_entity_poly.pdbx_seq_one_letter_code
_entity_poly.pdbx_strand_id
1 'polypeptide(L)'
;MIFLNTIGFLKVLETVDGEGYVRRMIAVSKLLLTYQMKVLLGISSMNQVPDMLFNDTGLLMVLGFTAKQIRRGVCKRSNRRGKKRKGPIHKDTLADALDRFSVEKVEKILNSSVKILNKCGFIDDDIYICDPTDIETTKRCKGCGKKTIDEEHINKKTGEVIVIPKTIYGFKLLVIRGVKSGIVVAAKFIKIHESEKNYTLSLIKQAQKNIGDKIKVLLIDRGFIDGITLWKIKHDFKIDFVIPTATTMDITKDARSLRNGYSKGYIWRETTEEISAIGIKGLTSYDQYGNEEHNKKNRYSKSFEGNPINVVMVTKWDRKEYKRGKEKVFLTTLRVDKPISVIKKYKLRSLIENTTFRELKTGWLIEHIPKKTESAVRTHVFLTVCMYNMCKAYRSQLGKEVTEQGIRRFRTETFAQTRNKIVIIAGEHYGIFDLEEFAILVGSPPKYFLSISPGKFKKEYGIETKLQSSIKKL
;
A
#
# COMPACT_ATOMS: atom_id res chain seq x y z
N MET A 1 7.67 9.00 -15.47
CA MET A 1 6.89 10.23 -15.81
C MET A 1 5.94 10.01 -16.98
N ILE A 2 6.38 9.44 -18.10
CA ILE A 2 5.52 9.14 -19.28
C ILE A 2 4.28 8.36 -18.84
N PHE A 3 4.44 7.23 -18.16
CA PHE A 3 3.32 6.43 -17.65
C PHE A 3 2.32 7.26 -16.83
N LEU A 4 2.79 8.04 -15.85
CA LEU A 4 1.93 8.86 -14.99
C LEU A 4 1.14 9.92 -15.79
N ASN A 5 1.77 10.48 -16.82
CA ASN A 5 1.11 11.43 -17.72
C ASN A 5 0.07 10.73 -18.60
N THR A 6 0.44 9.60 -19.22
CA THR A 6 -0.44 8.82 -20.10
C THR A 6 -1.73 8.39 -19.43
N ILE A 7 -1.65 7.90 -18.18
CA ILE A 7 -2.85 7.52 -17.42
C ILE A 7 -3.60 8.72 -16.82
N GLY A 8 -3.07 9.95 -16.93
CA GLY A 8 -3.70 11.17 -16.41
C GLY A 8 -3.48 11.43 -14.92
N PHE A 9 -2.56 10.74 -14.25
CA PHE A 9 -2.32 10.94 -12.82
C PHE A 9 -1.78 12.34 -12.49
N LEU A 10 -0.97 12.94 -13.39
CA LEU A 10 -0.47 14.30 -13.17
C LEU A 10 -1.60 15.33 -13.08
N LYS A 11 -2.66 15.17 -13.87
CA LYS A 11 -3.86 16.02 -13.79
C LYS A 11 -4.56 15.89 -12.42
N VAL A 12 -4.54 14.71 -11.80
CA VAL A 12 -5.07 14.54 -10.42
C VAL A 12 -4.28 15.39 -9.43
N LEU A 13 -2.96 15.43 -9.55
CA LEU A 13 -2.14 16.28 -8.68
C LEU A 13 -2.41 17.78 -8.90
N GLU A 14 -2.70 18.20 -10.13
CA GLU A 14 -3.02 19.59 -10.45
C GLU A 14 -4.34 20.05 -9.84
N THR A 15 -5.27 19.14 -9.51
CA THR A 15 -6.55 19.49 -8.86
C THR A 15 -6.38 20.12 -7.47
N VAL A 16 -5.20 19.98 -6.85
CA VAL A 16 -4.88 20.59 -5.55
C VAL A 16 -4.17 21.94 -5.68
N ASP A 17 -3.79 22.34 -6.90
CA ASP A 17 -3.25 23.66 -7.15
C ASP A 17 -4.36 24.71 -6.95
N GLY A 18 -4.08 25.73 -6.28
CA GLY A 18 -5.09 26.77 -6.07
C GLY A 18 -5.44 27.05 -4.62
N GLU A 19 -5.14 26.14 -3.69
CA GLU A 19 -5.67 26.21 -2.33
C GLU A 19 -4.60 26.39 -1.24
N GLY A 20 -4.86 27.29 -0.28
CA GLY A 20 -4.18 27.32 1.02
C GLY A 20 -2.83 28.05 1.09
N TYR A 21 -2.35 28.72 0.03
CA TYR A 21 -1.06 29.41 0.04
C TYR A 21 -1.20 30.90 -0.33
N VAL A 22 -0.72 31.78 0.53
CA VAL A 22 -0.75 33.23 0.32
C VAL A 22 0.27 33.69 -0.75
N ARG A 23 1.38 32.96 -0.92
CA ARG A 23 2.40 33.23 -1.96
C ARG A 23 2.83 31.93 -2.61
N ARG A 24 2.50 31.76 -3.87
CA ARG A 24 2.80 30.56 -4.67
C ARG A 24 4.00 30.80 -5.57
N MET A 25 5.17 30.42 -5.11
CA MET A 25 6.36 30.40 -5.96
C MET A 25 6.53 29.07 -6.70
N ILE A 26 5.89 28.01 -6.24
CA ILE A 26 5.86 26.67 -6.85
C ILE A 26 4.45 26.12 -6.68
N ALA A 27 3.92 25.52 -7.75
CA ALA A 27 2.65 24.81 -7.71
C ALA A 27 2.67 23.69 -6.66
N VAL A 28 1.56 23.48 -5.98
CA VAL A 28 1.45 22.44 -4.94
C VAL A 28 1.59 21.05 -5.56
N SER A 29 1.00 20.84 -6.74
CA SER A 29 1.17 19.61 -7.54
C SER A 29 2.64 19.25 -7.76
N LYS A 30 3.47 20.24 -8.07
CA LYS A 30 4.92 20.04 -8.25
C LYS A 30 5.62 19.67 -6.92
N LEU A 31 5.22 20.24 -5.80
CA LEU A 31 5.74 19.86 -4.48
C LEU A 31 5.36 18.40 -4.16
N LEU A 32 4.10 18.02 -4.41
CA LEU A 32 3.64 16.65 -4.20
C LEU A 32 4.37 15.67 -5.10
N LEU A 33 4.52 15.99 -6.38
CA LEU A 33 5.25 15.14 -7.32
C LEU A 33 6.72 14.98 -6.92
N THR A 34 7.36 16.08 -6.46
CA THR A 34 8.73 16.04 -5.94
C THR A 34 8.82 15.14 -4.71
N TYR A 35 7.82 15.22 -3.81
CA TYR A 35 7.77 14.35 -2.64
C TYR A 35 7.53 12.88 -3.02
N GLN A 36 6.62 12.63 -3.95
CA GLN A 36 6.39 11.28 -4.46
C GLN A 36 7.63 10.69 -5.14
N MET A 37 8.42 11.52 -5.82
CA MET A 37 9.70 11.10 -6.34
C MET A 37 10.69 10.72 -5.22
N LYS A 38 10.75 11.49 -4.13
CA LYS A 38 11.51 11.11 -2.93
C LYS A 38 11.12 9.72 -2.41
N VAL A 39 9.81 9.43 -2.37
CA VAL A 39 9.28 8.12 -1.95
C VAL A 39 9.65 7.03 -2.97
N LEU A 40 9.46 7.29 -4.26
CA LEU A 40 9.82 6.36 -5.33
C LEU A 40 11.30 6.02 -5.32
N LEU A 41 12.17 6.98 -5.07
CA LEU A 41 13.63 6.78 -4.97
C LEU A 41 14.06 6.05 -3.68
N GLY A 42 13.14 5.83 -2.73
CA GLY A 42 13.46 5.20 -1.44
C GLY A 42 14.36 6.06 -0.54
N ILE A 43 14.28 7.38 -0.69
CA ILE A 43 15.03 8.31 0.17
C ILE A 43 14.39 8.30 1.56
N SER A 44 15.08 7.80 2.56
CA SER A 44 14.53 7.54 3.88
C SER A 44 14.28 8.80 4.70
N SER A 45 15.15 9.81 4.57
CA SER A 45 15.13 11.03 5.39
C SER A 45 14.96 12.28 4.54
N MET A 46 14.23 13.28 5.07
CA MET A 46 14.17 14.61 4.47
C MET A 46 15.56 15.28 4.39
N ASN A 47 16.47 14.91 5.29
CA ASN A 47 17.84 15.44 5.28
C ASN A 47 18.66 14.97 4.08
N GLN A 48 18.33 13.82 3.50
CA GLN A 48 18.99 13.26 2.31
C GLN A 48 18.45 13.83 0.99
N VAL A 49 17.27 14.48 1.01
CA VAL A 49 16.64 15.02 -0.21
C VAL A 49 17.56 16.00 -0.97
N PRO A 50 18.29 16.94 -0.33
CA PRO A 50 19.20 17.81 -1.05
C PRO A 50 20.32 17.09 -1.79
N ASP A 51 20.85 16.03 -1.20
CA ASP A 51 21.99 15.31 -1.77
C ASP A 51 21.59 14.23 -2.79
N MET A 52 20.44 13.59 -2.58
CA MET A 52 20.01 12.44 -3.42
C MET A 52 19.03 12.84 -4.53
N LEU A 53 18.19 13.87 -4.31
CA LEU A 53 17.18 14.30 -5.28
C LEU A 53 17.53 15.62 -5.96
N PHE A 54 17.99 16.63 -5.18
CA PHE A 54 18.22 17.96 -5.72
C PHE A 54 19.54 18.11 -6.44
N ASN A 55 20.47 17.17 -6.31
CA ASN A 55 21.71 17.14 -7.07
C ASN A 55 21.53 16.56 -8.49
N ASP A 56 20.41 15.89 -8.76
CA ASP A 56 20.10 15.37 -10.08
C ASP A 56 19.32 16.41 -10.91
N THR A 57 20.06 17.17 -11.73
CA THR A 57 19.48 18.20 -12.59
C THR A 57 18.47 17.65 -13.59
N GLY A 58 18.76 16.49 -14.19
CA GLY A 58 17.86 15.83 -15.16
C GLY A 58 16.53 15.46 -14.49
N LEU A 59 16.59 14.88 -13.30
CA LEU A 59 15.39 14.53 -12.54
C LEU A 59 14.57 15.77 -12.17
N LEU A 60 15.23 16.86 -11.74
CA LEU A 60 14.54 18.11 -11.43
C LEU A 60 13.85 18.70 -12.67
N MET A 61 14.46 18.61 -13.84
CA MET A 61 13.84 19.04 -15.10
C MET A 61 12.60 18.19 -15.43
N VAL A 62 12.69 16.88 -15.27
CA VAL A 62 11.54 15.96 -15.44
C VAL A 62 10.42 16.27 -14.46
N LEU A 63 10.73 16.75 -13.25
CA LEU A 63 9.76 17.24 -12.28
C LEU A 63 9.21 18.64 -12.62
N GLY A 64 9.65 19.23 -13.74
CA GLY A 64 9.17 20.52 -14.24
C GLY A 64 9.82 21.74 -13.57
N PHE A 65 10.98 21.61 -12.93
CA PHE A 65 11.74 22.77 -12.49
C PHE A 65 12.48 23.40 -13.66
N THR A 66 12.41 24.73 -13.78
CA THR A 66 13.14 25.45 -14.84
C THR A 66 14.64 25.52 -14.50
N ALA A 67 15.49 25.68 -15.51
CA ALA A 67 16.93 25.84 -15.33
C ALA A 67 17.27 27.02 -14.36
N LYS A 68 16.49 28.10 -14.41
CA LYS A 68 16.62 29.23 -13.46
C LYS A 68 16.32 28.81 -12.02
N GLN A 69 15.24 28.03 -11.80
CA GLN A 69 14.88 27.53 -10.47
C GLN A 69 15.94 26.57 -9.93
N ILE A 70 16.50 25.73 -10.77
CA ILE A 70 17.55 24.76 -10.40
C ILE A 70 18.84 25.50 -9.99
N ARG A 71 19.31 26.46 -10.82
CA ARG A 71 20.56 27.20 -10.57
C ARG A 71 20.47 28.21 -9.42
N ARG A 72 19.38 28.97 -9.32
CA ARG A 72 19.25 30.09 -8.39
C ARG A 72 18.33 29.81 -7.20
N GLY A 73 17.63 28.66 -7.22
CA GLY A 73 16.54 28.37 -6.29
C GLY A 73 15.31 29.25 -6.54
N VAL A 74 14.25 28.99 -5.80
CA VAL A 74 12.96 29.71 -5.90
C VAL A 74 12.91 30.89 -4.94
N CYS A 75 13.73 30.89 -3.91
CA CYS A 75 13.71 31.88 -2.85
C CYS A 75 15.11 32.46 -2.60
N LYS A 76 15.23 33.78 -2.55
CA LYS A 76 16.47 34.51 -2.27
C LYS A 76 16.99 34.36 -0.83
N ARG A 77 16.27 33.72 0.07
CA ARG A 77 16.69 33.59 1.48
C ARG A 77 17.96 32.72 1.59
N SER A 78 19.08 33.34 1.97
CA SER A 78 20.21 32.60 2.52
C SER A 78 19.81 31.92 3.84
N ASN A 79 20.42 30.79 4.18
CA ASN A 79 20.26 30.28 5.53
C ASN A 79 20.98 31.26 6.53
N ARG A 80 20.61 31.20 7.81
CA ARG A 80 21.18 32.07 8.89
C ARG A 80 22.71 32.01 9.00
N ARG A 81 23.37 31.05 8.31
CA ARG A 81 24.84 30.82 8.33
C ARG A 81 25.53 31.18 7.00
N GLY A 82 24.87 31.90 6.10
CA GLY A 82 25.46 32.33 4.81
C GLY A 82 25.75 31.22 3.80
N LYS A 83 25.47 29.95 4.13
CA LYS A 83 25.70 28.82 3.20
C LYS A 83 24.70 28.84 2.03
N LYS A 84 25.20 28.70 0.80
CA LYS A 84 24.37 28.57 -0.38
C LYS A 84 23.43 27.34 -0.22
N ARG A 85 22.16 27.52 -0.56
CA ARG A 85 21.18 26.43 -0.55
C ARG A 85 21.50 25.42 -1.64
N LYS A 86 21.38 24.15 -1.31
CA LYS A 86 21.39 23.08 -2.30
C LYS A 86 19.96 22.85 -2.82
N GLY A 87 19.79 22.95 -4.14
CA GLY A 87 18.56 22.64 -4.85
C GLY A 87 17.53 23.78 -4.97
N PRO A 88 16.43 23.53 -5.68
CA PRO A 88 15.46 24.57 -6.04
C PRO A 88 14.62 25.07 -4.87
N ILE A 89 14.40 24.23 -3.86
CA ILE A 89 13.59 24.51 -2.67
C ILE A 89 14.29 24.01 -1.40
N HIS A 90 13.86 24.51 -0.25
CA HIS A 90 14.31 23.96 1.02
C HIS A 90 13.56 22.63 1.30
N LYS A 91 14.24 21.63 1.87
CA LYS A 91 13.63 20.33 2.22
C LYS A 91 12.41 20.46 3.14
N ASP A 92 12.46 21.42 4.10
CA ASP A 92 11.35 21.65 5.03
C ASP A 92 10.10 22.20 4.30
N THR A 93 10.27 22.86 3.14
CA THR A 93 9.13 23.29 2.32
C THR A 93 8.30 22.10 1.84
N LEU A 94 8.93 20.96 1.55
CA LEU A 94 8.21 19.74 1.20
C LEU A 94 7.46 19.17 2.41
N ALA A 95 8.13 19.10 3.56
CA ALA A 95 7.51 18.60 4.79
C ALA A 95 6.34 19.48 5.26
N ASP A 96 6.50 20.80 5.17
CA ASP A 96 5.45 21.77 5.51
C ASP A 96 4.28 21.74 4.53
N ALA A 97 4.54 21.47 3.25
CA ALA A 97 3.48 21.27 2.26
C ALA A 97 2.59 20.08 2.66
N LEU A 98 3.16 18.96 3.08
CA LEU A 98 2.41 17.79 3.50
C LEU A 98 1.55 18.03 4.76
N ASP A 99 2.04 18.87 5.68
CA ASP A 99 1.34 19.18 6.92
C ASP A 99 0.08 20.06 6.73
N ARG A 100 -0.03 20.71 5.58
CA ARG A 100 -1.15 21.61 5.26
C ARG A 100 -2.32 20.98 4.53
N PHE A 101 -2.21 19.70 4.15
CA PHE A 101 -3.30 19.01 3.46
C PHE A 101 -4.40 18.59 4.43
N SER A 102 -5.65 18.89 4.07
CA SER A 102 -6.81 18.33 4.76
C SER A 102 -6.98 16.84 4.45
N VAL A 103 -7.73 16.15 5.31
CA VAL A 103 -8.04 14.71 5.14
C VAL A 103 -8.70 14.46 3.79
N GLU A 104 -9.71 15.28 3.46
CA GLU A 104 -10.55 15.14 2.28
C GLU A 104 -9.72 15.25 0.99
N LYS A 105 -8.75 16.18 0.96
CA LYS A 105 -7.88 16.40 -0.21
C LYS A 105 -6.95 15.22 -0.45
N VAL A 106 -6.34 14.72 0.61
CA VAL A 106 -5.43 13.58 0.53
C VAL A 106 -6.20 12.31 0.12
N GLU A 107 -7.36 12.06 0.73
CA GLU A 107 -8.25 10.96 0.32
C GLU A 107 -8.71 11.11 -1.12
N LYS A 108 -9.02 12.34 -1.57
CA LYS A 108 -9.40 12.61 -2.97
C LYS A 108 -8.30 12.22 -3.95
N ILE A 109 -7.03 12.54 -3.66
CA ILE A 109 -5.89 12.13 -4.50
C ILE A 109 -5.84 10.60 -4.60
N LEU A 110 -5.88 9.88 -3.48
CA LEU A 110 -5.87 8.42 -3.49
C LEU A 110 -7.05 7.86 -4.28
N ASN A 111 -8.27 8.30 -3.96
CA ASN A 111 -9.49 7.81 -4.62
C ASN A 111 -9.48 8.06 -6.13
N SER A 112 -9.05 9.25 -6.55
CA SER A 112 -8.94 9.59 -7.98
C SER A 112 -7.87 8.74 -8.68
N SER A 113 -6.75 8.48 -8.01
CA SER A 113 -5.71 7.60 -8.55
C SER A 113 -6.21 6.17 -8.77
N VAL A 114 -6.98 5.63 -7.83
CA VAL A 114 -7.57 4.29 -7.96
C VAL A 114 -8.61 4.24 -9.09
N LYS A 115 -9.46 5.27 -9.20
CA LYS A 115 -10.44 5.37 -10.31
C LYS A 115 -9.76 5.37 -11.68
N ILE A 116 -8.65 6.08 -11.82
CA ILE A 116 -7.84 6.08 -13.04
C ILE A 116 -7.31 4.68 -13.34
N LEU A 117 -6.70 4.02 -12.35
CA LEU A 117 -6.17 2.66 -12.52
C LEU A 117 -7.28 1.66 -12.88
N ASN A 118 -8.46 1.82 -12.28
CA ASN A 118 -9.63 1.00 -12.61
C ASN A 118 -10.09 1.24 -14.05
N LYS A 119 -10.17 2.50 -14.47
CA LYS A 119 -10.56 2.88 -15.86
C LYS A 119 -9.55 2.36 -16.88
N CYS A 120 -8.27 2.33 -16.54
CA CYS A 120 -7.20 1.80 -17.40
C CYS A 120 -7.11 0.27 -17.39
N GLY A 121 -7.98 -0.45 -16.66
CA GLY A 121 -8.00 -1.92 -16.66
C GLY A 121 -6.96 -2.59 -15.75
N PHE A 122 -6.26 -1.84 -14.90
CA PHE A 122 -5.26 -2.43 -13.98
C PHE A 122 -5.86 -3.15 -12.77
N ILE A 123 -7.17 -3.01 -12.54
CA ILE A 123 -7.88 -3.61 -11.42
C ILE A 123 -8.91 -4.59 -11.99
N ASP A 124 -8.53 -5.86 -12.03
CA ASP A 124 -9.34 -6.98 -12.50
C ASP A 124 -9.34 -8.10 -11.45
N ASP A 125 -9.81 -7.75 -10.27
CA ASP A 125 -9.93 -8.64 -9.13
C ASP A 125 -11.41 -8.90 -8.82
N ASP A 126 -11.71 -10.09 -8.35
CA ASP A 126 -13.00 -10.50 -7.77
C ASP A 126 -12.89 -10.80 -6.26
N ILE A 127 -11.67 -11.12 -5.80
CA ILE A 127 -11.35 -11.39 -4.40
C ILE A 127 -10.47 -10.26 -3.86
N TYR A 128 -10.87 -9.72 -2.73
CA TYR A 128 -10.17 -8.65 -2.04
C TYR A 128 -9.86 -9.03 -0.60
N ILE A 129 -8.84 -8.39 -0.04
CA ILE A 129 -8.40 -8.59 1.33
C ILE A 129 -8.57 -7.26 2.07
N CYS A 130 -9.17 -7.31 3.27
CA CYS A 130 -9.25 -6.18 4.17
C CYS A 130 -8.43 -6.46 5.43
N ASP A 131 -7.46 -5.59 5.70
CA ASP A 131 -6.58 -5.77 6.86
C ASP A 131 -5.96 -4.42 7.30
N PRO A 132 -5.64 -4.24 8.61
CA PRO A 132 -4.93 -3.08 9.10
C PRO A 132 -3.41 -3.34 9.16
N THR A 133 -2.65 -2.25 9.12
CA THR A 133 -1.24 -2.26 9.53
C THR A 133 -0.93 -1.07 10.43
N ASP A 134 -0.17 -1.29 11.49
CA ASP A 134 0.27 -0.22 12.38
C ASP A 134 1.37 0.61 11.70
N ILE A 135 1.28 1.92 11.85
CA ILE A 135 2.28 2.91 11.43
C ILE A 135 2.86 3.49 12.72
N GLU A 136 3.98 2.92 13.13
CA GLU A 136 4.61 3.31 14.38
C GLU A 136 5.30 4.68 14.29
N THR A 137 5.19 5.43 15.35
CA THR A 137 5.83 6.73 15.51
C THR A 137 6.42 6.87 16.91
N THR A 138 6.83 8.08 17.28
CA THR A 138 7.29 8.37 18.64
C THR A 138 6.23 9.12 19.42
N LYS A 139 6.27 9.08 20.75
CA LYS A 139 5.41 9.88 21.64
C LYS A 139 5.39 11.38 21.33
N ARG A 140 6.41 11.87 20.61
CA ARG A 140 6.53 13.29 20.20
C ARG A 140 5.70 13.63 18.96
N CYS A 141 5.06 12.63 18.32
CA CYS A 141 4.21 12.88 17.16
C CYS A 141 2.86 13.44 17.62
N LYS A 142 2.56 14.67 17.22
CA LYS A 142 1.29 15.33 17.59
C LYS A 142 0.12 14.61 16.93
N GLY A 143 -0.93 14.32 17.71
CA GLY A 143 -2.15 13.65 17.24
C GLY A 143 -2.09 12.12 17.19
N CYS A 144 -0.94 11.49 17.46
CA CYS A 144 -0.85 10.03 17.48
C CYS A 144 -1.66 9.41 18.63
N GLY A 145 -2.15 8.19 18.40
CA GLY A 145 -2.71 7.34 19.45
C GLY A 145 -1.61 6.58 20.19
N LYS A 146 -2.00 5.89 21.26
CA LYS A 146 -1.15 4.95 22.02
C LYS A 146 -1.89 3.63 22.22
N LYS A 147 -1.16 2.52 22.24
CA LYS A 147 -1.65 1.16 22.51
C LYS A 147 -0.58 0.40 23.28
N THR A 148 -0.97 -0.40 24.24
CA THR A 148 -0.06 -1.31 24.93
C THR A 148 -0.17 -2.67 24.28
N ILE A 149 0.96 -3.30 24.00
CA ILE A 149 1.09 -4.66 23.49
C ILE A 149 1.97 -5.47 24.43
N ASP A 150 1.70 -6.74 24.52
CA ASP A 150 2.53 -7.67 25.25
C ASP A 150 3.65 -8.16 24.31
N GLU A 151 4.90 -7.88 24.66
CA GLU A 151 6.08 -8.31 23.90
C GLU A 151 6.72 -9.49 24.62
N GLU A 152 6.81 -10.63 23.91
CA GLU A 152 7.45 -11.82 24.44
C GLU A 152 8.98 -11.70 24.30
N HIS A 153 9.68 -11.74 25.42
CA HIS A 153 11.14 -11.79 25.47
C HIS A 153 11.59 -13.18 25.96
N ILE A 154 12.41 -13.83 25.16
CA ILE A 154 13.05 -15.09 25.59
C ILE A 154 14.31 -14.74 26.35
N ASN A 155 14.35 -15.10 27.63
CA ASN A 155 15.55 -15.00 28.42
C ASN A 155 16.61 -15.96 27.84
N LYS A 156 17.69 -15.39 27.28
CA LYS A 156 18.73 -16.18 26.61
C LYS A 156 19.48 -17.15 27.51
N LYS A 157 19.39 -16.96 28.86
CA LYS A 157 20.07 -17.82 29.83
C LYS A 157 19.18 -18.95 30.35
N THR A 158 17.88 -18.68 30.56
CA THR A 158 16.94 -19.66 31.15
C THR A 158 16.01 -20.29 30.16
N GLY A 159 15.88 -19.72 28.93
CA GLY A 159 14.89 -20.14 27.94
C GLY A 159 13.44 -19.72 28.26
N GLU A 160 13.23 -19.05 29.38
CA GLU A 160 11.91 -18.62 29.84
C GLU A 160 11.36 -17.49 28.99
N VAL A 161 10.06 -17.56 28.65
CA VAL A 161 9.35 -16.50 27.99
C VAL A 161 8.81 -15.51 28.99
N ILE A 162 9.34 -14.29 28.98
CA ILE A 162 8.89 -13.19 29.84
C ILE A 162 8.04 -12.26 29.00
N VAL A 163 6.82 -12.00 29.43
CA VAL A 163 5.91 -11.04 28.76
C VAL A 163 6.08 -9.67 29.37
N ILE A 164 6.52 -8.69 28.56
CA ILE A 164 6.73 -7.31 29.01
C ILE A 164 5.75 -6.39 28.28
N PRO A 165 4.92 -5.62 29.02
CA PRO A 165 4.02 -4.66 28.38
C PRO A 165 4.82 -3.50 27.76
N LYS A 166 4.65 -3.30 26.46
CA LYS A 166 5.29 -2.24 25.68
C LYS A 166 4.24 -1.27 25.15
N THR A 167 4.42 0.02 25.43
CA THR A 167 3.55 1.06 24.86
C THR A 167 4.11 1.52 23.52
N ILE A 168 3.34 1.36 22.45
CA ILE A 168 3.62 1.88 21.12
C ILE A 168 2.73 3.09 20.83
N TYR A 169 3.27 4.03 20.05
CA TYR A 169 2.60 5.24 19.63
C TYR A 169 2.46 5.25 18.11
N GLY A 170 1.33 5.69 17.60
CA GLY A 170 1.20 5.75 16.16
C GLY A 170 -0.22 5.87 15.65
N PHE A 171 -0.35 5.40 14.42
CA PHE A 171 -1.58 5.35 13.65
C PHE A 171 -1.76 3.95 13.09
N LYS A 172 -2.89 3.72 12.47
CA LYS A 172 -3.22 2.48 11.79
C LYS A 172 -3.72 2.81 10.40
N LEU A 173 -3.22 2.08 9.42
CA LEU A 173 -3.67 2.14 8.04
C LEU A 173 -4.52 0.90 7.75
N LEU A 174 -5.83 1.11 7.55
CA LEU A 174 -6.75 0.08 7.08
C LEU A 174 -6.78 0.13 5.55
N VAL A 175 -6.69 -1.01 4.90
CA VAL A 175 -6.74 -1.09 3.43
C VAL A 175 -7.64 -2.21 2.94
N ILE A 176 -8.22 -1.99 1.76
CA ILE A 176 -8.76 -3.05 0.91
C ILE A 176 -7.89 -3.14 -0.34
N ARG A 177 -7.35 -4.33 -0.62
CA ARG A 177 -6.51 -4.59 -1.78
C ARG A 177 -7.01 -5.78 -2.61
N GLY A 178 -6.82 -5.71 -3.92
CA GLY A 178 -7.06 -6.84 -4.82
C GLY A 178 -6.04 -7.97 -4.65
N VAL A 179 -6.49 -9.20 -4.78
CA VAL A 179 -5.61 -10.39 -4.66
C VAL A 179 -4.65 -10.49 -5.84
N LYS A 180 -5.14 -10.38 -7.07
CA LYS A 180 -4.36 -10.48 -8.31
C LYS A 180 -3.48 -9.25 -8.54
N SER A 181 -4.11 -8.08 -8.59
CA SER A 181 -3.43 -6.82 -8.92
C SER A 181 -2.46 -6.36 -7.84
N GLY A 182 -2.74 -6.71 -6.58
CA GLY A 182 -2.03 -6.17 -5.44
C GLY A 182 -2.27 -4.67 -5.20
N ILE A 183 -3.21 -4.05 -5.94
CA ILE A 183 -3.53 -2.63 -5.85
C ILE A 183 -4.44 -2.38 -4.64
N VAL A 184 -4.11 -1.38 -3.85
CA VAL A 184 -4.93 -0.89 -2.74
C VAL A 184 -6.05 -0.01 -3.30
N VAL A 185 -7.30 -0.46 -3.18
CA VAL A 185 -8.48 0.20 -3.77
C VAL A 185 -9.19 1.15 -2.84
N ALA A 186 -8.98 1.00 -1.54
CA ALA A 186 -9.46 1.93 -0.50
C ALA A 186 -8.50 1.91 0.69
N ALA A 187 -8.40 3.04 1.39
CA ALA A 187 -7.58 3.15 2.58
C ALA A 187 -8.18 4.16 3.58
N LYS A 188 -8.08 3.85 4.88
CA LYS A 188 -8.42 4.72 5.99
C LYS A 188 -7.23 4.85 6.94
N PHE A 189 -7.01 6.06 7.43
CA PHE A 189 -5.96 6.37 8.38
C PHE A 189 -6.61 6.77 9.70
N ILE A 190 -6.35 5.99 10.75
CA ILE A 190 -6.94 6.13 12.07
C ILE A 190 -5.87 6.09 13.15
N LYS A 191 -6.21 6.44 14.41
CA LYS A 191 -5.27 6.31 15.54
C LYS A 191 -5.08 4.84 15.90
N ILE A 192 -3.88 4.49 16.39
CA ILE A 192 -3.47 3.10 16.60
C ILE A 192 -4.37 2.32 17.56
N HIS A 193 -5.04 2.99 18.49
CA HIS A 193 -5.95 2.37 19.47
C HIS A 193 -7.39 2.23 18.98
N GLU A 194 -7.76 2.87 17.86
CA GLU A 194 -9.12 2.82 17.34
C GLU A 194 -9.41 1.44 16.74
N SER A 195 -10.66 0.98 16.91
CA SER A 195 -11.10 -0.31 16.39
C SER A 195 -11.41 -0.23 14.90
N GLU A 196 -10.91 -1.20 14.15
CA GLU A 196 -11.13 -1.37 12.70
C GLU A 196 -12.61 -1.52 12.33
N LYS A 197 -13.40 -2.14 13.23
CA LYS A 197 -14.82 -2.42 13.04
C LYS A 197 -15.62 -1.16 12.69
N ASN A 198 -15.28 -0.05 13.34
CA ASN A 198 -16.00 1.24 13.17
C ASN A 198 -15.83 1.83 11.75
N TYR A 199 -14.79 1.40 11.03
CA TYR A 199 -14.42 1.97 9.74
C TYR A 199 -14.67 1.02 8.56
N THR A 200 -15.01 -0.24 8.82
CA THR A 200 -15.13 -1.31 7.81
C THR A 200 -16.14 -0.96 6.73
N LEU A 201 -17.37 -0.60 7.10
CA LEU A 201 -18.42 -0.28 6.12
C LEU A 201 -18.09 0.98 5.31
N SER A 202 -17.51 1.99 5.94
CA SER A 202 -17.07 3.21 5.23
C SER A 202 -15.94 2.94 4.26
N LEU A 203 -15.04 2.02 4.59
CA LEU A 203 -13.94 1.59 3.74
C LEU A 203 -14.44 0.80 2.51
N ILE A 204 -15.41 -0.11 2.72
CA ILE A 204 -16.07 -0.85 1.63
C ILE A 204 -16.81 0.12 0.69
N LYS A 205 -17.57 1.06 1.25
CA LYS A 205 -18.24 2.10 0.47
C LYS A 205 -17.28 2.95 -0.36
N GLN A 206 -16.12 3.27 0.21
CA GLN A 206 -15.04 3.96 -0.51
C GLN A 206 -14.50 3.11 -1.67
N ALA A 207 -14.26 1.81 -1.42
CA ALA A 207 -13.80 0.89 -2.46
C ALA A 207 -14.80 0.80 -3.61
N GLN A 208 -16.10 0.59 -3.33
CA GLN A 208 -17.14 0.54 -4.37
C GLN A 208 -17.26 1.87 -5.16
N LYS A 209 -17.10 3.02 -4.51
CA LYS A 209 -17.04 4.32 -5.21
C LYS A 209 -15.86 4.44 -6.18
N ASN A 210 -14.77 3.71 -5.91
CA ASN A 210 -13.55 3.76 -6.70
C ASN A 210 -13.55 2.75 -7.86
N ILE A 211 -14.09 1.54 -7.64
CA ILE A 211 -13.97 0.43 -8.59
C ILE A 211 -15.31 -0.19 -9.02
N GLY A 212 -16.45 0.32 -8.52
CA GLY A 212 -17.78 -0.27 -8.76
C GLY A 212 -17.96 -1.57 -7.98
N ASP A 213 -18.87 -2.41 -8.44
CA ASP A 213 -19.28 -3.67 -7.77
C ASP A 213 -18.34 -4.86 -8.08
N LYS A 214 -17.04 -4.59 -8.23
CA LYS A 214 -16.03 -5.63 -8.54
C LYS A 214 -15.72 -6.53 -7.36
N ILE A 215 -15.96 -6.07 -6.12
CA ILE A 215 -15.69 -6.87 -4.92
C ILE A 215 -16.76 -7.96 -4.81
N LYS A 216 -16.38 -9.21 -5.15
CA LYS A 216 -17.29 -10.36 -5.00
C LYS A 216 -17.07 -11.07 -3.68
N VAL A 217 -15.82 -11.21 -3.26
CA VAL A 217 -15.45 -11.87 -2.01
C VAL A 217 -14.46 -11.00 -1.22
N LEU A 218 -14.72 -10.82 0.07
CA LEU A 218 -13.84 -10.11 0.99
C LEU A 218 -13.26 -11.07 2.03
N LEU A 219 -11.93 -11.16 2.08
CA LEU A 219 -11.20 -11.92 3.08
C LEU A 219 -10.81 -10.99 4.22
N ILE A 220 -11.24 -11.32 5.43
CA ILE A 220 -11.16 -10.42 6.58
C ILE A 220 -10.53 -11.15 7.75
N ASP A 221 -9.76 -10.46 8.59
CA ASP A 221 -9.21 -11.06 9.82
C ASP A 221 -10.22 -11.06 10.97
N ARG A 222 -9.94 -11.89 11.97
CA ARG A 222 -10.78 -12.03 13.18
C ARG A 222 -11.06 -10.72 13.91
N GLY A 223 -10.14 -9.75 13.85
CA GLY A 223 -10.30 -8.44 14.46
C GLY A 223 -11.55 -7.66 13.99
N PHE A 224 -12.08 -8.02 12.83
CA PHE A 224 -13.27 -7.38 12.24
C PHE A 224 -14.60 -8.06 12.59
N ILE A 225 -14.61 -9.10 13.44
CA ILE A 225 -15.86 -9.78 13.80
C ILE A 225 -16.83 -8.80 14.47
N ASP A 226 -17.92 -8.54 13.77
CA ASP A 226 -19.09 -7.80 14.24
C ASP A 226 -20.29 -8.23 13.41
N GLY A 227 -21.33 -8.77 14.07
CA GLY A 227 -22.44 -9.42 13.38
C GLY A 227 -23.19 -8.52 12.43
N ILE A 228 -23.48 -7.29 12.86
CA ILE A 228 -24.20 -6.30 12.03
C ILE A 228 -23.35 -5.90 10.83
N THR A 229 -22.08 -5.62 11.04
CA THR A 229 -21.15 -5.27 9.96
C THR A 229 -21.07 -6.39 8.93
N LEU A 230 -20.92 -7.64 9.36
CA LEU A 230 -20.87 -8.80 8.45
C LEU A 230 -22.18 -8.99 7.68
N TRP A 231 -23.32 -8.81 8.36
CA TRP A 231 -24.62 -8.88 7.71
C TRP A 231 -24.77 -7.79 6.63
N LYS A 232 -24.41 -6.54 6.93
CA LYS A 232 -24.43 -5.42 5.98
C LYS A 232 -23.50 -5.64 4.80
N ILE A 233 -22.31 -6.24 5.01
CA ILE A 233 -21.42 -6.62 3.93
C ILE A 233 -22.12 -7.54 2.93
N LYS A 234 -22.85 -8.54 3.41
CA LYS A 234 -23.59 -9.46 2.53
C LYS A 234 -24.83 -8.83 1.92
N HIS A 235 -25.66 -8.19 2.74
CA HIS A 235 -27.02 -7.81 2.32
C HIS A 235 -27.08 -6.42 1.68
N ASP A 236 -26.30 -5.44 2.17
CA ASP A 236 -26.31 -4.08 1.62
C ASP A 236 -25.30 -3.95 0.47
N PHE A 237 -24.09 -4.46 0.67
CA PHE A 237 -23.00 -4.34 -0.33
C PHE A 237 -22.94 -5.51 -1.32
N LYS A 238 -23.72 -6.59 -1.12
CA LYS A 238 -23.75 -7.80 -1.98
C LYS A 238 -22.39 -8.49 -2.11
N ILE A 239 -21.59 -8.44 -1.06
CA ILE A 239 -20.24 -8.99 -1.00
C ILE A 239 -20.26 -10.25 -0.13
N ASP A 240 -19.72 -11.36 -0.65
CA ASP A 240 -19.44 -12.54 0.15
C ASP A 240 -18.18 -12.34 0.99
N PHE A 241 -18.08 -13.04 2.12
CA PHE A 241 -16.90 -12.92 2.98
C PHE A 241 -16.45 -14.27 3.54
N VAL A 242 -15.20 -14.30 4.01
CA VAL A 242 -14.63 -15.39 4.81
C VAL A 242 -13.85 -14.76 5.97
N ILE A 243 -14.19 -15.15 7.21
CA ILE A 243 -13.61 -14.62 8.44
C ILE A 243 -13.43 -15.73 9.49
N PRO A 244 -12.26 -15.85 10.16
CA PRO A 244 -12.06 -16.82 11.22
C PRO A 244 -12.81 -16.43 12.49
N THR A 245 -13.38 -17.41 13.20
CA THR A 245 -14.07 -17.20 14.48
C THR A 245 -13.12 -17.17 15.68
N ALA A 246 -13.60 -16.66 16.80
CA ALA A 246 -12.97 -16.87 18.10
C ALA A 246 -13.39 -18.24 18.67
N THR A 247 -12.50 -18.86 19.45
CA THR A 247 -12.74 -20.17 20.06
C THR A 247 -13.89 -20.18 21.07
N THR A 248 -14.17 -19.02 21.65
CA THR A 248 -15.23 -18.82 22.67
C THR A 248 -16.62 -18.59 22.11
N MET A 249 -16.75 -18.33 20.79
CA MET A 249 -18.04 -18.08 20.14
C MET A 249 -18.91 -19.34 20.13
N ASP A 250 -20.21 -19.21 20.39
CA ASP A 250 -21.12 -20.35 20.45
C ASP A 250 -21.23 -21.05 19.09
N ILE A 251 -21.27 -20.32 18.00
CA ILE A 251 -21.22 -20.90 16.64
C ILE A 251 -19.95 -21.76 16.41
N THR A 252 -18.84 -21.44 17.07
CA THR A 252 -17.62 -22.25 17.00
C THR A 252 -17.79 -23.57 17.76
N LYS A 253 -18.46 -23.52 18.93
CA LYS A 253 -18.75 -24.69 19.74
C LYS A 253 -19.73 -25.61 19.00
N ASP A 254 -20.79 -25.05 18.43
CA ASP A 254 -21.80 -25.78 17.68
C ASP A 254 -21.20 -26.44 16.43
N ALA A 255 -20.40 -25.71 15.67
CA ALA A 255 -19.68 -26.29 14.54
C ALA A 255 -18.81 -27.49 14.94
N ARG A 256 -18.13 -27.39 16.10
CA ARG A 256 -17.29 -28.48 16.63
C ARG A 256 -18.11 -29.67 17.13
N SER A 257 -19.29 -29.43 17.71
CA SER A 257 -20.20 -30.51 18.11
C SER A 257 -20.69 -31.35 16.90
N LEU A 258 -20.84 -30.69 15.75
CA LEU A 258 -21.23 -31.29 14.48
C LEU A 258 -20.08 -31.98 13.72
N ARG A 259 -18.89 -32.05 14.30
CA ARG A 259 -17.70 -32.67 13.65
C ARG A 259 -18.00 -34.07 13.07
N ASN A 260 -18.72 -34.90 13.82
CA ASN A 260 -19.10 -36.26 13.41
C ASN A 260 -20.52 -36.35 12.88
N GLY A 261 -21.27 -35.23 12.88
CA GLY A 261 -22.64 -35.16 12.40
C GLY A 261 -22.71 -35.45 10.89
N TYR A 262 -23.82 -36.04 10.49
CA TYR A 262 -24.17 -36.27 9.08
C TYR A 262 -25.57 -35.72 8.82
N SER A 263 -25.67 -34.85 7.81
CA SER A 263 -26.96 -34.35 7.32
C SER A 263 -26.83 -34.03 5.85
N LYS A 264 -27.54 -34.79 5.00
CA LYS A 264 -27.53 -34.61 3.54
C LYS A 264 -28.03 -33.18 3.19
N GLY A 265 -27.27 -32.46 2.39
CA GLY A 265 -27.61 -31.11 1.97
C GLY A 265 -27.27 -29.98 2.98
N TYR A 266 -26.73 -30.31 4.17
CA TYR A 266 -26.31 -29.35 5.21
C TYR A 266 -24.88 -29.54 5.65
N ILE A 267 -24.31 -30.75 5.59
CA ILE A 267 -22.94 -31.01 6.01
C ILE A 267 -22.20 -31.70 4.87
N TRP A 268 -21.05 -31.13 4.48
CA TRP A 268 -20.14 -31.67 3.44
C TRP A 268 -18.75 -31.85 4.01
N ARG A 269 -18.08 -32.90 3.55
CA ARG A 269 -16.71 -33.21 3.96
C ARG A 269 -15.83 -33.34 2.73
N GLU A 270 -14.67 -32.68 2.81
CA GLU A 270 -13.62 -32.84 1.81
C GLU A 270 -12.29 -33.07 2.52
N THR A 271 -11.50 -33.99 1.97
CA THR A 271 -10.16 -34.30 2.48
C THR A 271 -9.19 -34.41 1.34
N THR A 272 -8.06 -33.77 1.49
CA THR A 272 -6.87 -33.92 0.64
C THR A 272 -5.68 -34.27 1.52
N GLU A 273 -4.53 -34.52 0.90
CA GLU A 273 -3.30 -34.75 1.66
C GLU A 273 -2.97 -33.59 2.63
N GLU A 274 -3.20 -32.33 2.22
CA GLU A 274 -2.84 -31.14 2.97
C GLU A 274 -3.95 -30.60 3.89
N ILE A 275 -5.21 -30.70 3.45
CA ILE A 275 -6.34 -30.03 4.11
C ILE A 275 -7.50 -31.03 4.24
N SER A 276 -8.11 -31.02 5.44
CA SER A 276 -9.42 -31.65 5.66
C SER A 276 -10.36 -30.61 6.25
N ALA A 277 -11.55 -30.48 5.63
CA ALA A 277 -12.51 -29.44 6.01
C ALA A 277 -13.94 -29.96 5.96
N ILE A 278 -14.79 -29.41 6.82
CA ILE A 278 -16.21 -29.70 6.95
C ILE A 278 -16.97 -28.41 6.69
N GLY A 279 -17.82 -28.41 5.67
CA GLY A 279 -18.76 -27.34 5.41
C GLY A 279 -20.08 -27.58 6.12
N ILE A 280 -20.59 -26.61 6.82
CA ILE A 280 -21.87 -26.66 7.56
C ILE A 280 -22.72 -25.48 7.11
N LYS A 281 -23.89 -25.76 6.57
CA LYS A 281 -24.82 -24.76 6.07
C LYS A 281 -25.80 -24.33 7.15
N GLY A 282 -26.03 -23.02 7.27
CA GLY A 282 -27.20 -22.49 7.92
C GLY A 282 -27.19 -22.59 9.45
N LEU A 283 -26.06 -22.37 10.12
CA LEU A 283 -26.01 -22.24 11.57
C LEU A 283 -26.62 -20.91 12.03
N THR A 284 -27.37 -20.94 13.14
CA THR A 284 -28.08 -19.78 13.72
C THR A 284 -27.50 -19.32 15.05
N SER A 285 -26.50 -20.02 15.59
CA SER A 285 -25.89 -19.68 16.87
C SER A 285 -24.97 -18.44 16.89
N TYR A 286 -24.88 -17.73 15.75
CA TYR A 286 -24.31 -16.39 15.70
C TYR A 286 -25.45 -15.35 15.75
N ASP A 287 -26.03 -15.21 16.93
CA ASP A 287 -27.20 -14.39 17.22
C ASP A 287 -27.01 -12.88 16.93
N GLN A 288 -25.77 -12.40 16.94
CA GLN A 288 -25.45 -11.01 16.59
C GLN A 288 -25.48 -10.73 15.08
N TYR A 289 -25.58 -11.74 14.23
CA TYR A 289 -25.60 -11.56 12.79
C TYR A 289 -26.94 -11.00 12.31
N GLY A 290 -26.95 -9.72 11.97
CA GLY A 290 -28.13 -9.02 11.45
C GLY A 290 -29.13 -8.50 12.47
N ASN A 291 -28.87 -8.58 13.78
CA ASN A 291 -29.77 -8.09 14.82
C ASN A 291 -29.24 -6.81 15.49
N GLU A 292 -29.74 -5.64 15.06
CA GLU A 292 -29.34 -4.35 15.63
C GLU A 292 -29.88 -4.11 17.05
N GLU A 293 -31.10 -4.57 17.35
CA GLU A 293 -31.69 -4.38 18.67
C GLU A 293 -31.02 -5.22 19.74
N HIS A 294 -30.60 -6.42 19.36
CA HIS A 294 -29.92 -7.33 20.25
C HIS A 294 -28.56 -6.78 20.74
N ASN A 295 -27.79 -6.16 19.87
CA ASN A 295 -26.51 -5.54 20.22
C ASN A 295 -26.65 -4.35 21.18
N LYS A 296 -27.79 -3.71 21.24
CA LYS A 296 -28.07 -2.56 22.14
C LYS A 296 -28.51 -2.97 23.52
N LYS A 297 -29.22 -4.09 23.69
CA LYS A 297 -29.91 -4.44 24.92
C LYS A 297 -29.42 -5.66 25.67
N ASN A 298 -28.82 -6.67 25.05
CA ASN A 298 -28.43 -7.89 25.78
C ASN A 298 -27.42 -8.75 25.00
N ARG A 299 -26.25 -8.97 25.57
CA ARG A 299 -25.23 -9.88 25.05
C ARG A 299 -25.56 -11.38 25.20
N TYR A 300 -26.66 -11.72 25.81
CA TYR A 300 -26.98 -13.08 26.26
C TYR A 300 -28.37 -13.60 25.89
N SER A 301 -29.16 -12.90 25.07
CA SER A 301 -30.47 -13.43 24.69
C SER A 301 -30.38 -14.54 23.66
N LYS A 302 -31.08 -15.61 23.93
CA LYS A 302 -31.12 -16.83 23.12
C LYS A 302 -31.98 -16.62 21.87
N SER A 303 -31.61 -17.32 20.83
CA SER A 303 -32.32 -17.54 19.57
C SER A 303 -32.42 -16.35 18.62
N PHE A 304 -31.77 -16.54 17.53
CA PHE A 304 -31.97 -15.74 16.35
C PHE A 304 -32.42 -16.67 15.20
N GLU A 305 -33.71 -16.69 14.92
CA GLU A 305 -34.29 -17.59 13.96
C GLU A 305 -34.23 -17.11 12.50
N GLY A 306 -33.68 -15.93 12.23
CA GLY A 306 -33.90 -15.27 10.95
C GLY A 306 -32.73 -15.19 9.96
N ASN A 307 -31.47 -15.31 10.42
CA ASN A 307 -30.30 -15.06 9.54
C ASN A 307 -29.21 -16.12 9.70
N PRO A 308 -29.40 -17.29 9.08
CA PRO A 308 -28.41 -18.37 9.12
C PRO A 308 -27.13 -17.99 8.37
N ILE A 309 -25.98 -18.40 8.90
CA ILE A 309 -24.69 -18.23 8.29
C ILE A 309 -24.00 -19.58 8.06
N ASN A 310 -23.19 -19.67 7.00
CA ASN A 310 -22.43 -20.87 6.71
C ASN A 310 -21.12 -20.90 7.46
N VAL A 311 -20.64 -22.09 7.74
CA VAL A 311 -19.41 -22.32 8.50
C VAL A 311 -18.52 -23.33 7.77
N VAL A 312 -17.23 -23.09 7.78
CA VAL A 312 -16.24 -24.11 7.38
C VAL A 312 -15.34 -24.40 8.57
N MET A 313 -15.33 -25.63 9.02
CA MET A 313 -14.44 -26.12 10.07
C MET A 313 -13.28 -26.89 9.45
N VAL A 314 -12.05 -26.51 9.82
CA VAL A 314 -10.82 -27.17 9.34
C VAL A 314 -10.30 -28.11 10.39
N THR A 315 -10.25 -29.40 10.05
CA THR A 315 -9.76 -30.47 10.93
C THR A 315 -8.30 -30.85 10.66
N LYS A 316 -7.78 -30.54 9.44
CA LYS A 316 -6.38 -30.68 9.04
C LYS A 316 -5.95 -29.50 8.20
N TRP A 317 -4.76 -28.93 8.48
CA TRP A 317 -4.19 -27.80 7.74
C TRP A 317 -2.68 -27.93 7.60
N ASP A 318 -2.18 -27.83 6.39
CA ASP A 318 -0.77 -28.00 6.04
C ASP A 318 -0.20 -29.32 6.62
N ARG A 319 -0.96 -30.44 6.38
CA ARG A 319 -0.69 -31.81 6.84
C ARG A 319 -0.78 -32.03 8.36
N LYS A 320 -1.07 -31.00 9.15
CA LYS A 320 -1.22 -31.11 10.61
C LYS A 320 -2.68 -31.25 10.98
N GLU A 321 -3.02 -32.32 11.71
CA GLU A 321 -4.36 -32.53 12.24
C GLU A 321 -4.59 -31.70 13.51
N TYR A 322 -5.79 -31.14 13.62
CA TYR A 322 -6.23 -30.49 14.83
C TYR A 322 -6.88 -31.50 15.78
N LYS A 323 -6.46 -31.46 17.05
CA LYS A 323 -7.16 -32.20 18.13
C LYS A 323 -8.61 -31.69 18.22
N ARG A 324 -9.52 -32.58 18.71
CA ARG A 324 -10.92 -32.23 18.96
C ARG A 324 -10.99 -31.00 19.86
N GLY A 325 -11.81 -30.03 19.52
CA GLY A 325 -11.94 -28.75 20.22
C GLY A 325 -10.88 -27.71 19.87
N LYS A 326 -9.89 -28.02 19.02
CA LYS A 326 -8.84 -27.08 18.56
C LYS A 326 -8.96 -26.78 17.07
N GLU A 327 -9.99 -27.26 16.39
CA GLU A 327 -10.26 -27.00 14.99
C GLU A 327 -10.39 -25.50 14.73
N LYS A 328 -9.92 -25.04 13.59
CA LYS A 328 -10.16 -23.68 13.11
C LYS A 328 -11.53 -23.60 12.45
N VAL A 329 -12.32 -22.60 12.81
CA VAL A 329 -13.67 -22.40 12.28
C VAL A 329 -13.74 -21.04 11.60
N PHE A 330 -14.41 -20.99 10.45
CA PHE A 330 -14.58 -19.80 9.63
C PHE A 330 -16.05 -19.56 9.36
N LEU A 331 -16.51 -18.32 9.57
CA LEU A 331 -17.80 -17.86 9.07
C LEU A 331 -17.67 -17.47 7.60
N THR A 332 -18.70 -17.74 6.83
CA THR A 332 -18.75 -17.36 5.41
C THR A 332 -20.19 -17.27 4.91
N THR A 333 -20.39 -16.45 3.89
CA THR A 333 -21.65 -16.41 3.11
C THR A 333 -21.50 -17.17 1.78
N LEU A 334 -20.31 -17.68 1.49
CA LEU A 334 -20.08 -18.55 0.34
C LEU A 334 -20.78 -19.92 0.52
N ARG A 335 -21.02 -20.60 -0.59
CA ARG A 335 -21.45 -21.99 -0.56
C ARG A 335 -20.35 -22.86 0.05
N VAL A 336 -20.76 -23.84 0.86
CA VAL A 336 -19.86 -24.72 1.64
C VAL A 336 -19.93 -26.18 1.23
N ASP A 337 -20.56 -26.46 0.09
CA ASP A 337 -20.57 -27.78 -0.55
C ASP A 337 -19.15 -28.23 -0.98
N LYS A 338 -18.25 -27.29 -1.21
CA LYS A 338 -16.81 -27.51 -1.46
C LYS A 338 -15.96 -26.73 -0.42
N PRO A 339 -15.89 -27.22 0.84
CA PRO A 339 -15.32 -26.45 1.93
C PRO A 339 -13.83 -26.15 1.75
N ILE A 340 -13.05 -27.02 1.11
CA ILE A 340 -11.64 -26.77 0.82
C ILE A 340 -11.47 -25.56 -0.13
N SER A 341 -12.39 -25.34 -1.06
CA SER A 341 -12.35 -24.17 -1.94
C SER A 341 -12.44 -22.85 -1.15
N VAL A 342 -13.28 -22.81 -0.11
CA VAL A 342 -13.40 -21.64 0.79
C VAL A 342 -12.09 -21.40 1.52
N ILE A 343 -11.47 -22.45 2.04
CA ILE A 343 -10.20 -22.36 2.77
C ILE A 343 -9.04 -21.96 1.86
N LYS A 344 -8.97 -22.48 0.64
CA LYS A 344 -7.99 -22.06 -0.37
C LYS A 344 -8.11 -20.55 -0.68
N LYS A 345 -9.34 -20.01 -0.77
CA LYS A 345 -9.53 -18.57 -0.89
C LYS A 345 -9.01 -17.82 0.34
N TYR A 346 -9.34 -18.28 1.57
CA TYR A 346 -8.88 -17.62 2.78
C TYR A 346 -7.34 -17.62 2.93
N LYS A 347 -6.64 -18.67 2.48
CA LYS A 347 -5.16 -18.69 2.46
C LYS A 347 -4.55 -17.47 1.74
N LEU A 348 -5.26 -16.91 0.75
CA LEU A 348 -4.81 -15.71 0.03
C LEU A 348 -4.73 -14.45 0.92
N ARG A 349 -5.39 -14.45 2.10
CA ARG A 349 -5.29 -13.33 3.04
C ARG A 349 -3.85 -13.00 3.43
N SER A 350 -3.02 -14.02 3.60
CA SER A 350 -1.61 -13.83 3.96
C SER A 350 -0.82 -12.97 2.95
N LEU A 351 -1.33 -12.82 1.71
CA LEU A 351 -0.68 -11.97 0.71
C LEU A 351 -0.60 -10.51 1.13
N ILE A 352 -1.54 -10.01 1.96
CA ILE A 352 -1.50 -8.62 2.37
C ILE A 352 -0.34 -8.36 3.32
N GLU A 353 -0.12 -9.23 4.29
CA GLU A 353 0.98 -9.14 5.25
C GLU A 353 2.34 -9.42 4.57
N ASN A 354 2.41 -10.56 3.86
CA ASN A 354 3.66 -11.06 3.28
C ASN A 354 4.16 -10.26 2.07
N THR A 355 3.28 -9.56 1.37
CA THR A 355 3.66 -8.75 0.21
C THR A 355 3.41 -7.26 0.44
N THR A 356 2.16 -6.83 0.61
CA THR A 356 1.81 -5.41 0.60
C THR A 356 2.36 -4.67 1.81
N PHE A 357 2.07 -5.12 3.02
CA PHE A 357 2.53 -4.42 4.24
C PHE A 357 4.04 -4.53 4.40
N ARG A 358 4.61 -5.70 4.14
CA ARG A 358 6.07 -5.86 4.15
C ARG A 358 6.73 -4.93 3.13
N GLU A 359 6.22 -4.86 1.90
CA GLU A 359 6.77 -4.00 0.86
C GLU A 359 6.62 -2.51 1.21
N LEU A 360 5.45 -2.09 1.74
CA LEU A 360 5.20 -0.72 2.20
C LEU A 360 6.17 -0.31 3.32
N LYS A 361 6.39 -1.18 4.32
CA LYS A 361 7.29 -0.88 5.45
C LYS A 361 8.76 -0.92 5.04
N THR A 362 9.21 -1.99 4.40
CA THR A 362 10.63 -2.19 4.11
C THR A 362 11.09 -1.53 2.80
N GLY A 363 10.27 -1.59 1.76
CA GLY A 363 10.60 -1.08 0.43
C GLY A 363 10.20 0.37 0.22
N TRP A 364 9.01 0.75 0.66
CA TRP A 364 8.45 2.09 0.47
C TRP A 364 8.65 3.00 1.67
N LEU A 365 9.19 2.49 2.77
CA LEU A 365 9.58 3.27 3.96
C LEU A 365 8.39 4.08 4.53
N ILE A 366 7.19 3.46 4.59
CA ILE A 366 5.95 4.14 4.99
C ILE A 366 6.00 4.68 6.43
N GLU A 367 6.88 4.17 7.27
CA GLU A 367 7.10 4.61 8.65
C GLU A 367 8.17 5.73 8.77
N HIS A 368 8.84 6.10 7.65
CA HIS A 368 9.82 7.18 7.60
C HIS A 368 9.14 8.55 7.40
N ILE A 369 8.50 9.01 8.44
CA ILE A 369 7.65 10.21 8.43
C ILE A 369 8.42 11.50 8.17
N PRO A 370 7.89 12.43 7.35
CA PRO A 370 8.56 13.69 7.00
C PRO A 370 8.54 14.73 8.14
N LYS A 371 7.49 14.69 8.97
CA LYS A 371 7.26 15.62 10.09
C LYS A 371 6.40 14.94 11.15
N LYS A 372 6.59 15.31 12.42
CA LYS A 372 5.92 14.69 13.58
C LYS A 372 4.55 15.31 13.85
N THR A 373 3.68 15.35 12.86
CA THR A 373 2.29 15.82 12.96
C THR A 373 1.37 14.82 12.25
N GLU A 374 0.17 14.66 12.75
CA GLU A 374 -0.82 13.74 12.18
C GLU A 374 -1.07 14.02 10.69
N SER A 375 -1.26 15.29 10.30
CA SER A 375 -1.49 15.69 8.91
C SER A 375 -0.35 15.28 7.99
N ALA A 376 0.91 15.52 8.40
CA ALA A 376 2.08 15.17 7.59
C ALA A 376 2.26 13.66 7.48
N VAL A 377 2.02 12.90 8.58
CA VAL A 377 2.07 11.42 8.55
C VAL A 377 1.00 10.87 7.64
N ARG A 378 -0.24 11.33 7.78
CA ARG A 378 -1.37 10.91 6.94
C ARG A 378 -1.09 11.17 5.47
N THR A 379 -0.67 12.38 5.14
CA THR A 379 -0.36 12.76 3.76
C THR A 379 0.77 11.90 3.19
N HIS A 380 1.84 11.67 3.97
CA HIS A 380 2.92 10.75 3.58
C HIS A 380 2.41 9.33 3.30
N VAL A 381 1.60 8.78 4.20
CA VAL A 381 1.06 7.42 4.07
C VAL A 381 0.21 7.28 2.81
N PHE A 382 -0.72 8.20 2.57
CA PHE A 382 -1.59 8.14 1.37
C PHE A 382 -0.80 8.36 0.07
N LEU A 383 0.15 9.29 0.03
CA LEU A 383 1.00 9.49 -1.14
C LEU A 383 1.90 8.28 -1.41
N THR A 384 2.38 7.63 -0.36
CA THR A 384 3.15 6.37 -0.47
C THR A 384 2.30 5.26 -1.06
N VAL A 385 1.05 5.09 -0.60
CA VAL A 385 0.09 4.13 -1.18
C VAL A 385 -0.23 4.47 -2.64
N CYS A 386 -0.42 5.75 -2.98
CA CYS A 386 -0.61 6.16 -4.38
C CYS A 386 0.56 5.73 -5.27
N MET A 387 1.81 6.02 -4.85
CA MET A 387 2.99 5.65 -5.63
C MET A 387 3.22 4.14 -5.68
N TYR A 388 2.91 3.43 -4.60
CA TYR A 388 2.88 1.96 -4.57
C TYR A 388 1.94 1.43 -5.65
N ASN A 389 0.70 1.91 -5.70
CA ASN A 389 -0.30 1.51 -6.69
C ASN A 389 0.16 1.83 -8.13
N MET A 390 0.68 3.04 -8.36
CA MET A 390 1.18 3.43 -9.68
C MET A 390 2.35 2.55 -10.14
N CYS A 391 3.27 2.23 -9.22
CA CYS A 391 4.38 1.34 -9.51
C CYS A 391 3.94 -0.10 -9.78
N LYS A 392 2.95 -0.62 -9.04
CA LYS A 392 2.35 -1.94 -9.31
C LYS A 392 1.73 -1.98 -10.71
N ALA A 393 0.93 -0.99 -11.06
CA ALA A 393 0.31 -0.88 -12.38
C ALA A 393 1.35 -0.75 -13.50
N TYR A 394 2.37 0.08 -13.33
CA TYR A 394 3.45 0.20 -14.30
C TYR A 394 4.20 -1.13 -14.50
N ARG A 395 4.56 -1.79 -13.42
CA ARG A 395 5.31 -3.06 -13.47
C ARG A 395 4.51 -4.20 -14.09
N SER A 396 3.17 -4.21 -13.92
CA SER A 396 2.32 -5.22 -14.55
C SER A 396 2.35 -5.18 -16.09
N GLN A 397 2.72 -4.03 -16.69
CA GLN A 397 2.90 -3.89 -18.14
C GLN A 397 4.25 -4.42 -18.63
N LEU A 398 5.24 -4.55 -17.74
CA LEU A 398 6.60 -4.96 -18.08
C LEU A 398 6.83 -6.49 -18.03
N GLY A 399 5.76 -7.24 -17.74
CA GLY A 399 5.80 -8.69 -17.67
C GLY A 399 5.83 -9.24 -16.25
N LYS A 400 5.64 -10.56 -16.15
CA LYS A 400 5.47 -11.27 -14.88
C LYS A 400 6.74 -11.19 -14.01
N GLU A 401 7.90 -11.38 -14.59
CA GLU A 401 9.19 -11.35 -13.88
C GLU A 401 9.42 -10.02 -13.15
N VAL A 402 9.12 -8.90 -13.82
CA VAL A 402 9.24 -7.55 -13.24
C VAL A 402 8.19 -7.32 -12.17
N THR A 403 6.97 -7.85 -12.36
CA THR A 403 5.87 -7.71 -11.40
C THR A 403 6.17 -8.43 -10.08
N GLU A 404 6.86 -9.56 -10.12
CA GLU A 404 7.22 -10.38 -8.96
C GLU A 404 8.47 -9.88 -8.22
N GLN A 405 9.30 -9.03 -8.83
CA GLN A 405 10.46 -8.46 -8.18
C GLN A 405 10.08 -7.62 -6.95
N GLY A 406 10.93 -7.63 -5.92
CA GLY A 406 10.83 -6.66 -4.83
C GLY A 406 11.15 -5.24 -5.30
N ILE A 407 10.51 -4.23 -4.73
CA ILE A 407 10.70 -2.82 -5.13
C ILE A 407 12.16 -2.36 -5.03
N ARG A 408 12.93 -2.88 -4.08
CA ARG A 408 14.36 -2.51 -3.94
C ARG A 408 15.16 -2.97 -5.16
N ARG A 409 14.98 -4.22 -5.59
CA ARG A 409 15.64 -4.76 -6.78
C ARG A 409 15.21 -4.01 -8.04
N PHE A 410 13.92 -3.80 -8.22
CA PHE A 410 13.37 -3.04 -9.34
C PHE A 410 13.99 -1.63 -9.41
N ARG A 411 14.09 -0.91 -8.28
CA ARG A 411 14.75 0.40 -8.24
C ARG A 411 16.21 0.31 -8.64
N THR A 412 16.95 -0.64 -8.09
CA THR A 412 18.38 -0.80 -8.38
C THR A 412 18.61 -1.04 -9.86
N GLU A 413 17.86 -1.94 -10.47
CA GLU A 413 17.96 -2.24 -11.90
C GLU A 413 17.54 -1.04 -12.75
N THR A 414 16.41 -0.38 -12.43
CA THR A 414 15.96 0.80 -13.15
C THR A 414 16.95 1.95 -13.05
N PHE A 415 17.52 2.21 -11.87
CA PHE A 415 18.50 3.30 -11.70
C PHE A 415 19.84 2.97 -12.31
N ALA A 416 20.27 1.72 -12.33
CA ALA A 416 21.45 1.33 -13.06
C ALA A 416 21.33 1.64 -14.57
N GLN A 417 20.12 1.43 -15.13
CA GLN A 417 19.82 1.75 -16.52
C GLN A 417 19.67 3.27 -16.78
N THR A 418 19.14 4.02 -15.81
CA THR A 418 18.84 5.45 -15.99
C THR A 418 20.00 6.38 -15.66
N ARG A 419 21.08 5.90 -15.06
CA ARG A 419 22.27 6.71 -14.75
C ARG A 419 22.97 7.30 -15.97
N ASN A 420 22.72 6.79 -17.15
CA ASN A 420 23.32 7.22 -18.41
C ASN A 420 22.31 8.01 -19.26
N LYS A 421 21.74 9.08 -18.72
CA LYS A 421 20.95 10.04 -19.51
C LYS A 421 21.88 11.04 -20.18
N ILE A 422 21.64 11.29 -21.47
CA ILE A 422 22.33 12.31 -22.25
C ILE A 422 21.45 13.54 -22.25
N VAL A 423 21.99 14.66 -21.76
CA VAL A 423 21.31 15.94 -21.77
C VAL A 423 21.95 16.82 -22.84
N ILE A 424 21.18 17.13 -23.88
CA ILE A 424 21.58 18.08 -24.92
C ILE A 424 20.97 19.43 -24.57
N ILE A 425 21.81 20.45 -24.48
CA ILE A 425 21.38 21.84 -24.24
C ILE A 425 21.74 22.67 -25.46
N ALA A 426 20.74 23.27 -26.10
CA ALA A 426 20.90 24.16 -27.23
C ALA A 426 20.17 25.48 -26.94
N GLY A 427 20.93 26.53 -26.59
CA GLY A 427 20.37 27.81 -26.16
C GLY A 427 19.54 27.69 -24.90
N GLU A 428 18.25 28.06 -24.99
CA GLU A 428 17.29 27.92 -23.87
C GLU A 428 16.53 26.58 -23.89
N HIS A 429 16.76 25.75 -24.90
CA HIS A 429 16.12 24.45 -25.05
C HIS A 429 17.03 23.33 -24.56
N TYR A 430 16.45 22.25 -24.05
CA TYR A 430 17.18 21.05 -23.69
C TYR A 430 16.35 19.80 -24.01
N GLY A 431 17.07 18.72 -24.37
CA GLY A 431 16.50 17.39 -24.52
C GLY A 431 17.17 16.43 -23.56
N ILE A 432 16.41 15.53 -22.98
CA ILE A 432 16.91 14.43 -22.13
C ILE A 432 16.61 13.14 -22.88
N PHE A 433 17.67 12.42 -23.22
CA PHE A 433 17.60 11.17 -23.98
C PHE A 433 18.17 10.04 -23.11
N ASP A 434 17.61 8.86 -23.21
CA ASP A 434 18.39 7.68 -22.81
C ASP A 434 19.43 7.34 -23.88
N LEU A 435 20.31 6.39 -23.56
CA LEU A 435 21.39 6.06 -24.48
C LEU A 435 20.88 5.51 -25.82
N GLU A 436 19.77 4.76 -25.79
CA GLU A 436 19.15 4.19 -27.00
C GLU A 436 18.50 5.28 -27.85
N GLU A 437 17.72 6.17 -27.23
CA GLU A 437 17.11 7.31 -27.93
C GLU A 437 18.15 8.22 -28.56
N PHE A 438 19.24 8.51 -27.83
CA PHE A 438 20.35 9.30 -28.36
C PHE A 438 21.07 8.59 -29.50
N ALA A 439 21.31 7.29 -29.40
CA ALA A 439 21.93 6.51 -30.45
C ALA A 439 21.08 6.51 -31.74
N ILE A 440 19.78 6.40 -31.61
CA ILE A 440 18.85 6.51 -32.74
C ILE A 440 18.91 7.93 -33.35
N LEU A 441 18.90 8.96 -32.50
CA LEU A 441 18.94 10.36 -32.93
C LEU A 441 20.20 10.67 -33.74
N VAL A 442 21.37 10.11 -33.35
CA VAL A 442 22.64 10.29 -34.07
C VAL A 442 22.86 9.26 -35.18
N GLY A 443 21.88 8.42 -35.47
CA GLY A 443 21.94 7.43 -36.55
C GLY A 443 22.84 6.22 -36.28
N SER A 444 23.16 5.94 -35.01
CA SER A 444 24.01 4.82 -34.62
C SER A 444 23.23 3.72 -33.92
N PRO A 445 23.38 2.44 -34.27
CA PRO A 445 22.68 1.35 -33.60
C PRO A 445 23.00 1.27 -32.11
N PRO A 446 21.99 1.12 -31.21
CA PRO A 446 22.21 1.06 -29.75
C PRO A 446 23.21 -0.04 -29.34
N LYS A 447 23.18 -1.19 -29.99
CA LYS A 447 24.11 -2.33 -29.75
C LYS A 447 25.56 -1.98 -30.00
N TYR A 448 25.84 -1.05 -30.89
CA TYR A 448 27.18 -0.62 -31.22
C TYR A 448 27.82 0.17 -30.07
N PHE A 449 27.06 1.08 -29.45
CA PHE A 449 27.56 1.85 -28.31
C PHE A 449 27.88 0.97 -27.10
N LEU A 450 27.09 -0.09 -26.87
CA LEU A 450 27.29 -1.03 -25.77
C LEU A 450 28.54 -1.93 -25.98
N SER A 451 28.96 -2.12 -27.23
CA SER A 451 30.09 -2.98 -27.58
C SER A 451 31.45 -2.25 -27.74
N ILE A 452 31.42 -0.91 -27.73
CA ILE A 452 32.65 -0.11 -27.90
C ILE A 452 33.27 0.19 -26.53
N SER A 453 34.58 -0.12 -26.41
CA SER A 453 35.36 0.35 -25.25
C SER A 453 35.47 1.88 -25.25
N PRO A 454 35.55 2.54 -24.06
CA PRO A 454 35.68 3.99 -23.96
C PRO A 454 36.86 4.58 -24.81
N GLY A 455 37.97 3.86 -24.92
CA GLY A 455 39.11 4.29 -25.71
C GLY A 455 38.84 4.22 -27.22
N LYS A 456 38.12 3.19 -27.67
CA LYS A 456 37.75 3.03 -29.10
C LYS A 456 36.71 4.07 -29.49
N PHE A 457 35.72 4.31 -28.63
CA PHE A 457 34.69 5.35 -28.78
C PHE A 457 35.32 6.74 -28.95
N LYS A 458 36.30 7.07 -28.11
CA LYS A 458 37.05 8.32 -28.16
C LYS A 458 37.79 8.53 -29.45
N LYS A 459 38.42 7.46 -29.97
CA LYS A 459 39.18 7.48 -31.23
C LYS A 459 38.27 7.61 -32.46
N GLU A 460 37.09 6.99 -32.42
CA GLU A 460 36.18 6.90 -33.57
C GLU A 460 35.26 8.12 -33.73
N TYR A 461 34.90 8.75 -32.63
CA TYR A 461 33.96 9.90 -32.64
C TYR A 461 34.62 11.25 -32.33
N GLY A 462 35.94 11.31 -32.18
CA GLY A 462 36.69 12.56 -32.02
C GLY A 462 36.35 13.39 -30.80
N ILE A 463 35.65 12.77 -29.80
CA ILE A 463 35.25 13.44 -28.58
C ILE A 463 36.46 13.61 -27.67
N GLU A 464 37.17 14.73 -27.86
CA GLU A 464 38.21 15.12 -26.93
C GLU A 464 37.69 15.35 -25.52
N THR A 465 38.45 14.90 -24.55
CA THR A 465 38.16 14.86 -23.11
C THR A 465 38.08 16.24 -22.43
N LYS A 466 37.81 17.31 -23.13
CA LYS A 466 37.50 18.63 -22.51
C LYS A 466 36.27 18.62 -21.66
N LEU A 467 35.34 17.69 -21.88
CA LEU A 467 34.14 17.53 -21.03
C LEU A 467 34.45 16.98 -19.62
N GLN A 468 35.48 16.15 -19.46
CA GLN A 468 35.83 15.60 -18.14
C GLN A 468 36.43 16.63 -17.18
N SER A 469 37.14 17.65 -17.70
CA SER A 469 37.67 18.73 -16.86
C SER A 469 36.63 19.74 -16.44
N SER A 470 35.56 19.90 -17.22
CA SER A 470 34.43 20.80 -16.88
C SER A 470 33.47 20.19 -15.87
N ILE A 471 33.30 18.86 -15.89
CA ILE A 471 32.45 18.14 -14.92
C ILE A 471 33.10 18.05 -13.53
N LYS A 472 34.42 18.03 -13.44
CA LYS A 472 35.15 18.08 -12.14
C LYS A 472 35.13 19.45 -11.46
N LYS A 473 34.73 20.53 -12.17
CA LYS A 473 34.62 21.88 -11.66
C LYS A 473 33.18 22.32 -11.37
N LEU A 474 32.17 21.49 -11.64
CA LEU A 474 30.78 21.64 -11.23
C LEU A 474 30.49 20.80 -10.00
#